data_2242d5dfcf79b6ea6c69e985d008425f
#
_entry.id   2242d5dfcf79b6ea6c69e985d008425f
#
_cell.length_a   1.000
_cell.length_b   1.000
_cell.length_c   1.000
_cell.angle_alpha   90.00
_cell.angle_beta   90.00
_cell.angle_gamma   90.00
#
_symmetry.space_group_name_H-M   'P 1'
#
loop_
_entity.id
_entity.type
_entity.pdbx_description
1 polymer ?
#
loop_
_entity_poly.entity_id
_entity_poly.type
_entity_poly.pdbx_seq_one_letter_code
_entity_poly.pdbx_strand_id
1 'polypeptide(L)'
;MGQRFIRILCIALAFFFLALFPVHGQSGKQTPKGSDSLTLEEKRVVSLLRNKLSDLETREEEVSLREKELKILHREVEDKLKQMRDLRQDLQKSLGEKRRVHKAKIKELSGIYENMNAARAAQAMLSMDRDLAIGILANMRRKLAGEVLDQMPGKEAAEISRDYSNMGGGKPPP
;
A
#
# COMPACT_ATOMS: atom_id res chain seq x y z
N MET A 1 32.45 -7.49 -36.69
CA MET A 1 33.81 -7.00 -37.03
C MET A 1 33.86 -5.48 -37.26
N GLY A 2 32.77 -4.74 -37.38
CA GLY A 2 32.75 -3.30 -37.70
C GLY A 2 33.12 -2.31 -36.58
N GLN A 3 32.88 -2.63 -35.32
CA GLN A 3 33.11 -1.64 -34.24
C GLN A 3 34.58 -1.46 -33.82
N ARG A 4 35.42 -2.42 -34.06
CA ARG A 4 36.86 -2.31 -33.75
C ARG A 4 37.61 -1.49 -34.78
N PHE A 5 37.19 -1.53 -36.04
CA PHE A 5 37.77 -0.72 -37.12
C PHE A 5 37.49 0.78 -36.97
N ILE A 6 36.30 1.16 -36.50
CA ILE A 6 35.92 2.57 -36.31
C ILE A 6 36.74 3.21 -35.17
N ARG A 7 37.02 2.47 -34.10
CA ARG A 7 37.86 2.98 -32.99
C ARG A 7 39.30 3.19 -33.35
N ILE A 8 39.88 2.31 -34.21
CA ILE A 8 41.24 2.43 -34.67
C ILE A 8 41.36 3.60 -35.67
N LEU A 9 40.36 3.81 -36.51
CA LEU A 9 40.32 4.92 -37.47
C LEU A 9 40.23 6.28 -36.78
N CYS A 10 39.44 6.40 -35.69
CA CYS A 10 39.33 7.64 -34.90
C CYS A 10 40.62 7.99 -34.16
N ILE A 11 41.36 6.99 -33.64
CA ILE A 11 42.66 7.21 -32.98
C ILE A 11 43.73 7.64 -33.97
N ALA A 12 43.75 7.08 -35.17
CA ALA A 12 44.69 7.45 -36.22
C ALA A 12 44.44 8.88 -36.74
N LEU A 13 43.18 9.32 -36.84
CA LEU A 13 42.80 10.67 -37.24
C LEU A 13 43.15 11.73 -36.18
N ALA A 14 43.05 11.37 -34.88
CA ALA A 14 43.42 12.26 -33.76
C ALA A 14 44.95 12.49 -33.71
N PHE A 15 45.76 11.46 -34.04
CA PHE A 15 47.21 11.61 -34.08
C PHE A 15 47.70 12.41 -35.31
N PHE A 16 46.98 12.36 -36.45
CA PHE A 16 47.34 13.11 -37.65
C PHE A 16 47.06 14.61 -37.50
N PHE A 17 46.10 15.00 -36.66
CA PHE A 17 45.77 16.40 -36.43
C PHE A 17 46.75 17.11 -35.49
N LEU A 18 47.53 16.34 -34.67
CA LEU A 18 48.49 16.91 -33.71
C LEU A 18 49.84 17.29 -34.37
N ALA A 19 50.09 16.87 -35.63
CA ALA A 19 51.39 17.06 -36.29
C ALA A 19 51.45 18.30 -37.21
N LEU A 20 50.34 19.05 -37.31
CA LEU A 20 50.23 20.17 -38.29
C LEU A 20 50.21 21.58 -37.66
N PHE A 21 50.46 21.70 -36.33
CA PHE A 21 50.59 23.03 -35.75
C PHE A 21 52.10 23.39 -35.63
N PRO A 22 52.64 24.30 -36.43
CA PRO A 22 53.97 24.84 -36.20
C PRO A 22 53.94 25.70 -34.92
N VAL A 23 54.70 25.27 -33.96
CA VAL A 23 55.03 26.09 -32.77
C VAL A 23 55.87 27.28 -33.25
N HIS A 24 55.19 28.42 -33.44
CA HIS A 24 55.89 29.69 -33.57
C HIS A 24 56.20 30.22 -32.17
N GLY A 25 57.42 29.97 -31.71
CA GLY A 25 57.99 30.64 -30.56
C GLY A 25 58.17 32.12 -30.85
N GLN A 26 57.33 32.97 -30.26
CA GLN A 26 57.65 34.39 -30.09
C GLN A 26 57.93 34.64 -28.59
N SER A 27 59.24 34.70 -28.34
CA SER A 27 59.80 35.35 -27.17
C SER A 27 59.40 36.81 -27.14
N GLY A 28 58.37 37.15 -26.43
CA GLY A 28 57.99 38.51 -26.12
C GLY A 28 57.93 38.63 -24.59
N LYS A 29 59.04 39.03 -23.99
CA LYS A 29 59.06 39.58 -22.63
C LYS A 29 58.16 40.81 -22.60
N GLN A 30 56.93 40.63 -22.20
CA GLN A 30 56.15 41.71 -21.61
C GLN A 30 55.67 41.21 -20.25
N THR A 31 56.38 41.62 -19.24
CA THR A 31 55.89 41.69 -17.89
C THR A 31 54.76 42.72 -17.83
N PRO A 32 53.52 42.31 -17.63
CA PRO A 32 52.56 43.23 -17.07
C PRO A 32 52.88 43.32 -15.57
N LYS A 33 53.57 44.41 -15.24
CA LYS A 33 53.64 44.93 -13.87
C LYS A 33 52.28 45.52 -13.54
N GLY A 34 51.34 44.63 -13.31
CA GLY A 34 50.06 44.88 -12.71
C GLY A 34 50.01 44.05 -11.42
N SER A 35 50.37 44.70 -10.36
CA SER A 35 50.36 44.16 -9.04
C SER A 35 48.98 43.72 -8.63
N ASP A 36 48.62 42.48 -8.88
CA ASP A 36 47.53 41.80 -8.19
C ASP A 36 48.00 41.43 -6.77
N SER A 37 48.50 42.39 -6.03
CA SER A 37 48.55 42.28 -4.58
C SER A 37 47.15 42.66 -4.05
N LEU A 38 46.22 41.73 -4.17
CA LEU A 38 44.96 41.83 -3.45
C LEU A 38 45.31 42.23 -2.01
N THR A 39 44.66 43.25 -1.52
CA THR A 39 44.81 43.68 -0.13
C THR A 39 44.44 42.52 0.79
N LEU A 40 44.97 42.52 2.00
CA LEU A 40 44.65 41.47 2.99
C LEU A 40 43.15 41.27 3.18
N GLU A 41 42.39 42.35 3.04
CA GLU A 41 40.90 42.34 3.13
C GLU A 41 40.26 41.68 1.93
N GLU A 42 40.70 42.00 0.72
CA GLU A 42 40.22 41.34 -0.50
C GLU A 42 40.48 39.84 -0.50
N LYS A 43 41.63 39.41 -0.03
CA LYS A 43 41.94 37.98 0.15
C LYS A 43 41.01 37.29 1.15
N ARG A 44 40.68 37.97 2.28
CA ARG A 44 39.69 37.50 3.25
C ARG A 44 38.29 37.35 2.62
N VAL A 45 37.83 38.36 1.89
CA VAL A 45 36.53 38.29 1.21
C VAL A 45 36.49 37.16 0.20
N VAL A 46 37.54 36.98 -0.61
CA VAL A 46 37.60 35.88 -1.58
C VAL A 46 37.58 34.51 -0.87
N SER A 47 38.29 34.35 0.27
CA SER A 47 38.27 33.11 1.03
C SER A 47 36.89 32.83 1.65
N LEU A 48 36.22 33.89 2.19
CA LEU A 48 34.86 33.76 2.71
C LEU A 48 33.85 33.38 1.62
N LEU A 49 33.98 33.96 0.45
CA LEU A 49 33.11 33.62 -0.70
C LEU A 49 33.33 32.18 -1.15
N ARG A 50 34.58 31.73 -1.24
CA ARG A 50 34.87 30.32 -1.56
C ARG A 50 34.28 29.35 -0.55
N ASN A 51 34.46 29.65 0.74
CA ASN A 51 33.86 28.81 1.80
C ASN A 51 32.34 28.78 1.70
N LYS A 52 31.71 29.94 1.43
CA LYS A 52 30.25 30.01 1.22
C LYS A 52 29.80 29.24 -0.01
N LEU A 53 30.53 29.30 -1.12
CA LEU A 53 30.22 28.52 -2.30
C LEU A 53 30.31 27.00 -2.01
N SER A 54 31.38 26.57 -1.35
CA SER A 54 31.54 25.18 -0.95
C SER A 54 30.44 24.71 0.02
N ASP A 55 30.04 25.55 0.98
CA ASP A 55 28.92 25.27 1.87
C ASP A 55 27.59 25.13 1.10
N LEU A 56 27.38 25.98 0.09
CA LEU A 56 26.16 25.93 -0.74
C LEU A 56 26.14 24.67 -1.60
N GLU A 57 27.26 24.33 -2.25
CA GLU A 57 27.38 23.10 -3.03
C GLU A 57 27.08 21.86 -2.17
N THR A 58 27.65 21.81 -0.96
CA THR A 58 27.39 20.69 -0.02
C THR A 58 25.89 20.61 0.35
N ARG A 59 25.26 21.76 0.61
CA ARG A 59 23.84 21.79 0.93
C ARG A 59 22.96 21.41 -0.26
N GLU A 60 23.31 21.83 -1.46
CA GLU A 60 22.60 21.43 -2.69
C GLU A 60 22.67 19.92 -2.89
N GLU A 61 23.85 19.32 -2.66
CA GLU A 61 23.98 17.86 -2.72
C GLU A 61 23.14 17.17 -1.65
N GLU A 62 23.15 17.63 -0.40
CA GLU A 62 22.31 17.10 0.67
C GLU A 62 20.81 17.20 0.34
N VAL A 63 20.38 18.37 -0.15
CA VAL A 63 18.98 18.57 -0.56
C VAL A 63 18.61 17.61 -1.69
N SER A 64 19.46 17.49 -2.71
CA SER A 64 19.25 16.58 -3.83
C SER A 64 19.13 15.11 -3.37
N LEU A 65 19.96 14.69 -2.41
CA LEU A 65 19.87 13.35 -1.83
C LEU A 65 18.57 13.15 -1.06
N ARG A 66 18.18 14.12 -0.20
CA ARG A 66 16.91 14.06 0.53
C ARG A 66 15.70 14.04 -0.39
N GLU A 67 15.73 14.82 -1.47
CA GLU A 67 14.65 14.80 -2.47
C GLU A 67 14.52 13.42 -3.14
N LYS A 68 15.63 12.77 -3.44
CA LYS A 68 15.62 11.40 -4.00
C LYS A 68 15.07 10.40 -2.99
N GLU A 69 15.50 10.47 -1.74
CA GLU A 69 14.99 9.62 -0.66
C GLU A 69 13.48 9.81 -0.44
N LEU A 70 13.03 11.07 -0.35
CA LEU A 70 11.62 11.38 -0.23
C LEU A 70 10.79 10.86 -1.40
N LYS A 71 11.31 10.96 -2.62
CA LYS A 71 10.63 10.42 -3.80
C LYS A 71 10.52 8.89 -3.79
N ILE A 72 11.54 8.20 -3.28
CA ILE A 72 11.51 6.74 -3.11
C ILE A 72 10.46 6.39 -2.03
N LEU A 73 10.53 7.03 -0.87
CA LEU A 73 9.60 6.81 0.23
C LEU A 73 8.16 7.10 -0.16
N HIS A 74 7.94 8.18 -0.92
CA HIS A 74 6.61 8.53 -1.42
C HIS A 74 6.02 7.41 -2.30
N ARG A 75 6.82 6.87 -3.23
CA ARG A 75 6.39 5.73 -4.06
C ARG A 75 6.10 4.49 -3.22
N GLU A 76 6.95 4.18 -2.24
CA GLU A 76 6.72 3.05 -1.35
C GLU A 76 5.40 3.18 -0.58
N VAL A 77 5.12 4.37 -0.04
CA VAL A 77 3.85 4.66 0.64
C VAL A 77 2.66 4.51 -0.31
N GLU A 78 2.75 5.03 -1.54
CA GLU A 78 1.70 4.88 -2.55
C GLU A 78 1.44 3.41 -2.90
N ASP A 79 2.50 2.62 -3.07
CA ASP A 79 2.39 1.18 -3.34
C ASP A 79 1.77 0.42 -2.15
N LYS A 80 2.16 0.74 -0.92
CA LYS A 80 1.54 0.17 0.28
C LYS A 80 0.07 0.53 0.39
N LEU A 81 -0.29 1.78 0.14
CA LEU A 81 -1.69 2.22 0.15
C LEU A 81 -2.52 1.51 -0.93
N LYS A 82 -1.94 1.25 -2.08
CA LYS A 82 -2.59 0.48 -3.14
C LYS A 82 -2.81 -0.97 -2.70
N GLN A 83 -1.77 -1.63 -2.20
CA GLN A 83 -1.87 -3.00 -1.67
C GLN A 83 -2.93 -3.13 -0.57
N MET A 84 -2.98 -2.17 0.36
CA MET A 84 -4.00 -2.16 1.43
C MET A 84 -5.42 -2.00 0.88
N ARG A 85 -5.62 -1.17 -0.14
CA ARG A 85 -6.92 -1.01 -0.80
C ARG A 85 -7.35 -2.29 -1.51
N ASP A 86 -6.45 -2.92 -2.24
CA ASP A 86 -6.72 -4.17 -2.96
C ASP A 86 -7.06 -5.29 -1.97
N LEU A 87 -6.26 -5.45 -0.90
CA LEU A 87 -6.51 -6.43 0.16
C LEU A 87 -7.87 -6.20 0.85
N ARG A 88 -8.21 -4.94 1.15
CA ARG A 88 -9.51 -4.59 1.73
C ARG A 88 -10.65 -4.98 0.80
N GLN A 89 -10.50 -4.75 -0.50
CA GLN A 89 -11.52 -5.12 -1.49
C GLN A 89 -11.69 -6.65 -1.57
N ASP A 90 -10.59 -7.39 -1.56
CA ASP A 90 -10.63 -8.86 -1.60
C ASP A 90 -11.22 -9.45 -0.32
N LEU A 91 -10.92 -8.87 0.84
CA LEU A 91 -11.56 -9.24 2.09
C LEU A 91 -13.08 -8.99 2.05
N GLN A 92 -13.51 -7.84 1.53
CA GLN A 92 -14.94 -7.52 1.42
C GLN A 92 -15.65 -8.51 0.47
N LYS A 93 -15.03 -8.87 -0.66
CA LYS A 93 -15.56 -9.89 -1.58
C LYS A 93 -15.66 -11.25 -0.89
N SER A 94 -14.59 -11.70 -0.24
CA SER A 94 -14.54 -12.99 0.45
C SER A 94 -15.56 -13.08 1.58
N LEU A 95 -15.72 -12.01 2.37
CA LEU A 95 -16.73 -11.94 3.43
C LEU A 95 -18.14 -11.93 2.85
N GLY A 96 -18.37 -11.22 1.75
CA GLY A 96 -19.66 -11.21 1.04
C GLY A 96 -20.02 -12.61 0.53
N GLU A 97 -19.06 -13.30 -0.08
CA GLU A 97 -19.26 -14.67 -0.57
C GLU A 97 -19.54 -15.65 0.58
N LYS A 98 -18.75 -15.61 1.65
CA LYS A 98 -19.00 -16.46 2.85
C LYS A 98 -20.37 -16.20 3.44
N ARG A 99 -20.78 -14.94 3.58
CA ARG A 99 -22.13 -14.60 4.08
C ARG A 99 -23.23 -15.13 3.15
N ARG A 100 -23.05 -15.03 1.84
CA ARG A 100 -24.01 -15.55 0.85
C ARG A 100 -24.15 -17.07 0.96
N VAL A 101 -23.03 -17.78 1.00
CA VAL A 101 -23.04 -19.25 1.14
C VAL A 101 -23.64 -19.67 2.48
N HIS A 102 -23.28 -19.01 3.56
CA HIS A 102 -23.83 -19.29 4.89
C HIS A 102 -25.34 -19.08 4.93
N LYS A 103 -25.82 -17.94 4.39
CA LYS A 103 -27.25 -17.63 4.30
C LYS A 103 -28.01 -18.64 3.44
N ALA A 104 -27.42 -19.10 2.35
CA ALA A 104 -28.02 -20.14 1.49
C ALA A 104 -28.15 -21.46 2.24
N LYS A 105 -27.10 -21.88 2.98
CA LYS A 105 -27.12 -23.09 3.81
C LYS A 105 -28.15 -23.01 4.94
N ILE A 106 -28.26 -21.87 5.63
CA ILE A 106 -29.30 -21.69 6.66
C ILE A 106 -30.70 -21.82 6.04
N LYS A 107 -30.94 -21.20 4.88
CA LYS A 107 -32.21 -21.33 4.18
C LYS A 107 -32.55 -22.76 3.79
N GLU A 108 -31.57 -23.51 3.31
CA GLU A 108 -31.72 -24.94 2.98
C GLU A 108 -32.05 -25.74 4.23
N LEU A 109 -31.31 -25.56 5.35
CA LEU A 109 -31.59 -26.19 6.62
C LEU A 109 -32.99 -25.84 7.13
N SER A 110 -33.41 -24.57 7.04
CA SER A 110 -34.75 -24.17 7.43
C SER A 110 -35.84 -24.95 6.70
N GLY A 111 -35.67 -25.18 5.39
CA GLY A 111 -36.58 -26.05 4.61
C GLY A 111 -36.59 -27.49 5.09
N ILE A 112 -35.47 -28.04 5.52
CA ILE A 112 -35.39 -29.41 6.07
C ILE A 112 -36.14 -29.47 7.41
N TYR A 113 -35.88 -28.53 8.31
CA TYR A 113 -36.51 -28.48 9.64
C TYR A 113 -38.02 -28.19 9.56
N GLU A 114 -38.48 -27.43 8.55
CA GLU A 114 -39.90 -27.23 8.30
C GLU A 114 -40.68 -28.52 7.99
N ASN A 115 -40.00 -29.51 7.42
CA ASN A 115 -40.60 -30.79 7.09
C ASN A 115 -40.44 -31.85 8.21
N MET A 116 -39.77 -31.51 9.31
CA MET A 116 -39.62 -32.38 10.47
C MET A 116 -40.84 -32.26 11.43
N ASN A 117 -41.01 -33.28 12.27
CA ASN A 117 -41.89 -33.14 13.41
C ASN A 117 -41.41 -32.07 14.38
N ALA A 118 -42.27 -31.17 14.82
CA ALA A 118 -41.93 -30.00 15.64
C ALA A 118 -41.15 -30.36 16.93
N ALA A 119 -41.52 -31.43 17.63
CA ALA A 119 -40.84 -31.87 18.84
C ALA A 119 -39.40 -32.36 18.55
N ARG A 120 -39.17 -33.07 17.43
CA ARG A 120 -37.85 -33.48 17.02
C ARG A 120 -37.00 -32.30 16.54
N ALA A 121 -37.60 -31.36 15.81
CA ALA A 121 -36.95 -30.14 15.41
C ALA A 121 -36.50 -29.31 16.62
N ALA A 122 -37.37 -29.13 17.61
CA ALA A 122 -37.06 -28.44 18.87
C ALA A 122 -35.88 -29.09 19.60
N GLN A 123 -35.90 -30.42 19.74
CA GLN A 123 -34.80 -31.16 20.40
C GLN A 123 -33.47 -31.02 19.64
N ALA A 124 -33.47 -31.08 18.31
CA ALA A 124 -32.28 -30.89 17.50
C ALA A 124 -31.75 -29.45 17.63
N MET A 125 -32.62 -28.44 17.65
CA MET A 125 -32.24 -27.04 17.79
C MET A 125 -31.64 -26.71 19.14
N LEU A 126 -32.09 -27.40 20.21
CA LEU A 126 -31.52 -27.25 21.55
C LEU A 126 -30.09 -27.86 21.64
N SER A 127 -29.73 -28.80 20.77
CA SER A 127 -28.44 -29.44 20.76
C SER A 127 -27.42 -28.79 19.81
N MET A 128 -27.84 -27.83 18.96
CA MET A 128 -26.96 -27.15 18.04
C MET A 128 -26.49 -25.80 18.58
N ASP A 129 -25.60 -25.16 17.82
CA ASP A 129 -25.18 -23.77 18.08
C ASP A 129 -26.38 -22.83 18.05
N ARG A 130 -26.46 -21.93 19.04
CA ARG A 130 -27.59 -21.05 19.27
C ARG A 130 -27.84 -20.09 18.11
N ASP A 131 -26.78 -19.51 17.56
CA ASP A 131 -26.90 -18.55 16.43
C ASP A 131 -27.42 -19.27 15.18
N LEU A 132 -27.02 -20.53 15.01
CA LEU A 132 -27.50 -21.36 13.93
C LEU A 132 -29.00 -21.72 14.13
N ALA A 133 -29.42 -22.10 15.33
CA ALA A 133 -30.81 -22.40 15.64
C ALA A 133 -31.70 -21.17 15.37
N ILE A 134 -31.29 -20.01 15.85
CA ILE A 134 -32.02 -18.74 15.62
C ILE A 134 -32.05 -18.41 14.13
N GLY A 135 -30.93 -18.60 13.41
CA GLY A 135 -30.86 -18.40 11.95
C GLY A 135 -31.84 -19.29 11.19
N ILE A 136 -31.98 -20.56 11.58
CA ILE A 136 -32.92 -21.51 11.02
C ILE A 136 -34.37 -21.06 11.30
N LEU A 137 -34.73 -20.79 12.55
CA LEU A 137 -36.04 -20.32 12.96
C LEU A 137 -36.44 -19.02 12.23
N ALA A 138 -35.50 -18.09 12.06
CA ALA A 138 -35.72 -16.83 11.36
C ALA A 138 -36.08 -17.00 9.88
N ASN A 139 -35.64 -18.09 9.26
CA ASN A 139 -35.90 -18.39 7.86
C ASN A 139 -37.07 -19.40 7.66
N MET A 140 -37.63 -19.96 8.74
CA MET A 140 -38.81 -20.80 8.72
C MET A 140 -40.10 -20.00 8.56
N ARG A 141 -41.14 -20.64 8.05
CA ARG A 141 -42.51 -20.06 8.06
C ARG A 141 -42.97 -19.86 9.52
N ARG A 142 -43.50 -18.68 9.83
CA ARG A 142 -43.85 -18.25 11.17
C ARG A 142 -44.66 -19.26 11.97
N LYS A 143 -45.63 -19.92 11.30
CA LYS A 143 -46.46 -20.95 11.93
C LYS A 143 -45.62 -22.10 12.44
N LEU A 144 -44.74 -22.64 11.57
CA LEU A 144 -43.89 -23.78 11.90
C LEU A 144 -42.82 -23.43 12.94
N ALA A 145 -42.24 -22.25 12.84
CA ALA A 145 -41.32 -21.74 13.85
C ALA A 145 -41.99 -21.63 15.23
N GLY A 146 -43.27 -21.17 15.28
CA GLY A 146 -44.05 -21.12 16.49
C GLY A 146 -44.34 -22.53 17.08
N GLU A 147 -44.68 -23.49 16.23
CA GLU A 147 -44.90 -24.89 16.64
C GLU A 147 -43.61 -25.52 17.22
N VAL A 148 -42.43 -25.21 16.66
CA VAL A 148 -41.14 -25.67 17.17
C VAL A 148 -40.81 -25.01 18.52
N LEU A 149 -41.05 -23.71 18.67
CA LEU A 149 -40.80 -22.98 19.92
C LEU A 149 -41.76 -23.47 21.03
N ASP A 150 -43.00 -23.82 20.72
CA ASP A 150 -43.98 -24.39 21.66
C ASP A 150 -43.52 -25.75 22.23
N GLN A 151 -42.75 -26.52 21.48
CA GLN A 151 -42.18 -27.79 21.93
C GLN A 151 -40.86 -27.67 22.70
N MET A 152 -40.35 -26.44 22.86
CA MET A 152 -39.14 -26.18 23.66
C MET A 152 -39.47 -25.93 25.13
N PRO A 153 -38.54 -26.21 26.07
CA PRO A 153 -38.72 -25.76 27.43
C PRO A 153 -38.83 -24.23 27.47
N GLY A 154 -39.74 -23.72 28.32
CA GLY A 154 -40.13 -22.31 28.31
C GLY A 154 -38.99 -21.31 28.51
N LYS A 155 -37.93 -21.71 29.24
CA LYS A 155 -36.73 -20.88 29.44
C LYS A 155 -35.96 -20.71 28.14
N GLU A 156 -35.66 -21.79 27.46
CA GLU A 156 -34.92 -21.83 26.22
C GLU A 156 -35.69 -21.13 25.09
N ALA A 157 -37.00 -21.36 25.00
CA ALA A 157 -37.87 -20.69 24.04
C ALA A 157 -37.87 -19.16 24.25
N ALA A 158 -37.94 -18.70 25.53
CA ALA A 158 -37.88 -17.27 25.86
C ALA A 158 -36.52 -16.63 25.51
N GLU A 159 -35.41 -17.36 25.76
CA GLU A 159 -34.06 -16.90 25.42
C GLU A 159 -33.84 -16.79 23.90
N ILE A 160 -34.24 -17.83 23.16
CA ILE A 160 -34.16 -17.82 21.68
C ILE A 160 -35.03 -16.69 21.12
N SER A 161 -36.23 -16.48 21.62
CA SER A 161 -37.12 -15.40 21.16
C SER A 161 -36.52 -14.01 21.42
N ARG A 162 -35.84 -13.82 22.56
CA ARG A 162 -35.13 -12.57 22.87
C ARG A 162 -34.01 -12.31 21.93
N ASP A 163 -33.18 -13.33 21.64
CA ASP A 163 -32.05 -13.19 20.77
C ASP A 163 -32.49 -12.99 19.31
N TYR A 164 -33.55 -13.65 18.89
CA TYR A 164 -34.20 -13.40 17.61
C TYR A 164 -34.64 -11.93 17.45
N SER A 165 -35.25 -11.36 18.49
CA SER A 165 -35.65 -9.94 18.54
C SER A 165 -34.45 -9.00 18.40
N ASN A 166 -33.34 -9.35 19.05
CA ASN A 166 -32.08 -8.56 18.98
C ASN A 166 -31.38 -8.65 17.62
N MET A 167 -31.53 -9.76 16.88
CA MET A 167 -31.00 -9.86 15.52
C MET A 167 -31.70 -8.92 14.52
N GLY A 168 -32.98 -8.58 14.77
CA GLY A 168 -33.74 -7.63 13.93
C GLY A 168 -33.42 -6.16 14.18
N GLY A 169 -32.81 -5.84 15.31
CA GLY A 169 -32.43 -4.49 15.73
C GLY A 169 -30.94 -4.25 15.61
N GLY A 170 -30.43 -4.22 14.39
CA GLY A 170 -28.99 -4.09 14.10
C GLY A 170 -28.28 -3.00 14.91
N LYS A 171 -27.69 -3.38 16.05
CA LYS A 171 -26.60 -2.63 16.67
C LYS A 171 -25.30 -3.18 16.08
N PRO A 172 -24.45 -2.37 15.41
CA PRO A 172 -23.16 -2.83 14.96
C PRO A 172 -22.33 -3.28 16.19
N PRO A 173 -21.49 -4.31 16.04
CA PRO A 173 -20.58 -4.73 17.11
C PRO A 173 -19.63 -3.57 17.47
N PRO A 174 -19.14 -3.53 18.72
CA PRO A 174 -18.21 -2.52 19.22
C PRO A 174 -16.87 -2.51 18.44
#